data_d63d651bd34912d285074f5b637e8dae
#
_entry.id   d63d651bd34912d285074f5b637e8dae
#
_cell.length_a   1.000
_cell.length_b   1.000
_cell.length_c   1.000
_cell.angle_alpha   90.00
_cell.angle_beta   90.00
_cell.angle_gamma   90.00
#
_symmetry.space_group_name_H-M   'P 1'
#
loop_
_entity.id
_entity.type
_entity.pdbx_description
1 polymer ?
#
loop_
_entity_poly.entity_id
_entity_poly.type
_entity_poly.pdbx_seq_one_letter_code
_entity_poly.pdbx_strand_id
1 'polypeptide(L)'
;MRTRITAVVFVAVVALLATACGSGGAATHFALRAKDSQPAGITTGPDGHLWFTQFSGGRIARISTAGKMDEWPLPTDKAGPFDITSGPDGKLWFTEFSANKIGRITPAGQITEFPLPNQKSGPYGIAAGPDGNIWFALQKTDRIARMSIDGKDVKEFPIPFKGPQRPSPWGVAAGKDGNIWFTEEGLDKIGRINPSTGEMTEFPLAAKTGPADITLGPDGNLWFTEHYAGKVGRITPDGVVTDFSVGGKKSSPKGIIAAADGNLWFTDVGTNRIGRITTSGDVKDFAVGDGYRQVQGIAAGPDGNVWFTETHANTVSRHTLDRSSAEGKH
;
A
#
# COMPACT_ATOMS: atom_id res chain seq x y z
N MET A 1 -14.38 31.52 -55.51
CA MET A 1 -13.17 30.78 -55.12
C MET A 1 -13.02 30.81 -53.61
N ARG A 2 -13.35 29.71 -52.90
CA ARG A 2 -13.23 29.59 -51.45
C ARG A 2 -12.14 28.54 -51.16
N THR A 3 -10.99 29.01 -50.69
CA THR A 3 -9.84 28.19 -50.34
C THR A 3 -10.07 27.51 -48.98
N ARG A 4 -10.09 26.19 -48.94
CA ARG A 4 -10.15 25.41 -47.71
C ARG A 4 -8.73 25.21 -47.18
N ILE A 5 -8.47 25.72 -45.99
CA ILE A 5 -7.23 25.47 -45.24
C ILE A 5 -7.45 24.18 -44.43
N THR A 6 -6.71 23.14 -44.78
CA THR A 6 -6.66 21.87 -44.03
C THR A 6 -5.60 22.00 -42.95
N ALA A 7 -6.03 21.96 -41.68
CA ALA A 7 -5.11 21.94 -40.54
C ALA A 7 -4.55 20.53 -40.36
N VAL A 8 -3.24 20.41 -40.50
CA VAL A 8 -2.50 19.17 -40.18
C VAL A 8 -2.14 19.22 -38.70
N VAL A 9 -2.74 18.28 -37.91
CA VAL A 9 -2.40 18.07 -36.51
C VAL A 9 -1.14 17.20 -36.45
N PHE A 10 -0.01 17.79 -36.06
CA PHE A 10 1.18 17.00 -35.69
C PHE A 10 1.02 16.40 -34.32
N VAL A 11 0.88 15.08 -34.27
CA VAL A 11 1.01 14.32 -33.02
C VAL A 11 2.50 14.11 -32.76
N ALA A 12 3.06 14.86 -31.82
CA ALA A 12 4.43 14.64 -31.36
C ALA A 12 4.48 13.40 -30.48
N VAL A 13 5.01 12.30 -31.01
CA VAL A 13 5.41 11.13 -30.23
C VAL A 13 6.72 11.47 -29.53
N VAL A 14 6.65 11.74 -28.22
CA VAL A 14 7.84 11.87 -27.38
C VAL A 14 8.31 10.45 -27.04
N ALA A 15 9.34 9.99 -27.76
CA ALA A 15 10.07 8.78 -27.39
C ALA A 15 10.97 9.08 -26.18
N LEU A 16 10.67 8.49 -25.02
CA LEU A 16 11.57 8.50 -23.88
C LEU A 16 12.74 7.54 -24.20
N LEU A 17 13.94 8.10 -24.33
CA LEU A 17 15.19 7.36 -24.34
C LEU A 17 15.51 6.88 -22.93
N ALA A 18 15.37 5.58 -22.68
CA ALA A 18 15.86 4.94 -21.48
C ALA A 18 17.38 4.77 -21.59
N THR A 19 18.16 5.51 -20.83
CA THR A 19 19.60 5.26 -20.63
C THR A 19 19.75 4.15 -19.59
N ALA A 20 20.05 2.93 -20.04
CA ALA A 20 20.41 1.83 -19.16
C ALA A 20 21.91 1.91 -18.84
N CYS A 21 22.26 2.02 -17.56
CA CYS A 21 23.59 1.73 -17.05
C CYS A 21 23.49 1.13 -15.66
N GLY A 22 23.94 -0.12 -15.47
CA GLY A 22 24.11 -0.77 -14.18
C GLY A 22 23.27 -2.03 -14.01
N SER A 23 23.88 -3.16 -13.70
CA SER A 23 23.32 -4.49 -13.45
C SER A 23 22.53 -4.58 -12.14
N GLY A 24 21.33 -4.07 -12.18
CA GLY A 24 20.22 -4.12 -11.25
C GLY A 24 19.12 -3.35 -11.94
N GLY A 25 17.98 -3.99 -12.25
CA GLY A 25 16.93 -3.40 -13.10
C GLY A 25 16.57 -1.97 -12.68
N ALA A 26 16.88 -1.00 -13.54
CA ALA A 26 16.55 0.40 -13.28
C ALA A 26 15.04 0.57 -13.17
N ALA A 27 14.57 1.34 -12.18
CA ALA A 27 13.15 1.63 -12.06
C ALA A 27 12.68 2.47 -13.26
N THR A 28 11.51 2.14 -13.81
CA THR A 28 10.82 2.95 -14.80
C THR A 28 9.85 3.88 -14.09
N HIS A 29 9.94 5.18 -14.33
CA HIS A 29 9.15 6.21 -13.66
C HIS A 29 8.06 6.77 -14.57
N PHE A 30 6.85 6.91 -14.03
CA PHE A 30 5.69 7.47 -14.70
C PHE A 30 5.23 8.72 -13.93
N ALA A 31 5.52 9.89 -14.47
CA ALA A 31 5.16 11.17 -13.85
C ALA A 31 3.64 11.39 -13.86
N LEU A 32 3.09 11.87 -12.74
CA LEU A 32 1.68 12.25 -12.66
C LEU A 32 1.44 13.58 -13.36
N ARG A 33 0.24 13.75 -13.94
CA ARG A 33 -0.12 14.95 -14.68
C ARG A 33 -0.28 16.19 -13.79
N ALA A 34 -0.98 16.02 -12.67
CA ALA A 34 -1.16 17.08 -11.69
C ALA A 34 0.09 17.18 -10.81
N LYS A 35 0.56 18.41 -10.54
CA LYS A 35 1.68 18.65 -9.62
C LYS A 35 1.23 18.42 -8.18
N ASP A 36 2.17 18.04 -7.33
CA ASP A 36 1.99 17.89 -5.88
C ASP A 36 0.82 16.98 -5.47
N SER A 37 0.54 15.96 -6.30
CA SER A 37 -0.57 15.02 -6.06
C SER A 37 -0.32 14.12 -4.86
N GLN A 38 0.94 13.87 -4.48
CA GLN A 38 1.35 13.00 -3.38
C GLN A 38 0.74 11.60 -3.49
N PRO A 39 1.16 10.77 -4.48
CA PRO A 39 0.69 9.40 -4.57
C PRO A 39 1.09 8.62 -3.30
N ALA A 40 0.15 7.83 -2.73
CA ALA A 40 0.34 7.13 -1.47
C ALA A 40 0.10 5.62 -1.62
N GLY A 41 -1.08 5.09 -1.29
CA GLY A 41 -1.39 3.66 -1.43
C GLY A 41 -1.49 3.24 -2.90
N ILE A 42 -1.12 1.99 -3.20
CA ILE A 42 -1.20 1.39 -4.53
C ILE A 42 -1.56 -0.10 -4.41
N THR A 43 -2.41 -0.60 -5.31
CA THR A 43 -2.82 -2.00 -5.39
C THR A 43 -3.08 -2.44 -6.82
N THR A 44 -3.05 -3.73 -7.09
CA THR A 44 -3.53 -4.30 -8.35
C THR A 44 -5.05 -4.43 -8.32
N GLY A 45 -5.71 -3.85 -9.30
CA GLY A 45 -7.17 -3.91 -9.44
C GLY A 45 -7.65 -5.18 -10.16
N PRO A 46 -8.97 -5.47 -10.05
CA PRO A 46 -9.59 -6.63 -10.69
C PRO A 46 -9.59 -6.54 -12.23
N ASP A 47 -9.32 -5.36 -12.78
CA ASP A 47 -9.22 -5.07 -14.21
C ASP A 47 -7.80 -5.23 -14.78
N GLY A 48 -6.85 -5.73 -13.96
CA GLY A 48 -5.46 -5.93 -14.36
C GLY A 48 -4.65 -4.63 -14.50
N HIS A 49 -5.09 -3.56 -13.86
CA HIS A 49 -4.34 -2.29 -13.76
C HIS A 49 -3.86 -2.05 -12.33
N LEU A 50 -2.86 -1.18 -12.17
CA LEU A 50 -2.49 -0.65 -10.87
C LEU A 50 -3.42 0.53 -10.54
N TRP A 51 -3.97 0.54 -9.33
CA TRP A 51 -4.80 1.62 -8.80
C TRP A 51 -4.11 2.27 -7.63
N PHE A 52 -4.11 3.58 -7.54
CA PHE A 52 -3.41 4.32 -6.49
C PHE A 52 -4.16 5.57 -6.05
N THR A 53 -3.91 5.96 -4.82
CA THR A 53 -4.45 7.18 -4.23
C THR A 53 -3.52 8.35 -4.49
N GLN A 54 -4.08 9.54 -4.62
CA GLN A 54 -3.36 10.81 -4.68
C GLN A 54 -3.79 11.68 -3.50
N PHE A 55 -3.04 11.61 -2.39
CA PHE A 55 -3.43 12.18 -1.09
C PHE A 55 -3.76 13.67 -1.16
N SER A 56 -2.83 14.50 -1.62
CA SER A 56 -3.05 15.95 -1.78
C SER A 56 -3.85 16.28 -3.04
N GLY A 57 -3.78 15.43 -4.06
CA GLY A 57 -4.55 15.59 -5.30
C GLY A 57 -6.05 15.35 -5.15
N GLY A 58 -6.49 14.69 -4.06
CA GLY A 58 -7.90 14.35 -3.83
C GLY A 58 -8.47 13.49 -4.96
N ARG A 59 -7.73 12.47 -5.42
CA ARG A 59 -8.07 11.64 -6.57
C ARG A 59 -7.75 10.18 -6.35
N ILE A 60 -8.46 9.32 -7.06
CA ILE A 60 -8.03 7.95 -7.33
C ILE A 60 -7.55 7.91 -8.78
N ALA A 61 -6.46 7.20 -9.01
CA ALA A 61 -5.92 7.04 -10.35
C ALA A 61 -5.65 5.56 -10.66
N ARG A 62 -5.59 5.27 -11.95
CA ARG A 62 -5.26 3.97 -12.50
C ARG A 62 -4.13 4.11 -13.52
N ILE A 63 -3.20 3.15 -13.53
CA ILE A 63 -2.14 3.06 -14.52
C ILE A 63 -2.07 1.65 -15.12
N SER A 64 -2.01 1.57 -16.44
CA SER A 64 -1.72 0.30 -17.12
C SER A 64 -0.23 -0.04 -17.01
N THR A 65 0.13 -1.30 -17.23
CA THR A 65 1.55 -1.74 -17.27
C THR A 65 2.37 -1.08 -18.40
N ALA A 66 1.68 -0.48 -19.39
CA ALA A 66 2.29 0.32 -20.44
C ALA A 66 2.42 1.82 -20.09
N GLY A 67 1.96 2.25 -18.90
CA GLY A 67 2.07 3.62 -18.42
C GLY A 67 0.91 4.55 -18.79
N LYS A 68 -0.19 4.04 -19.37
CA LYS A 68 -1.39 4.85 -19.64
C LYS A 68 -2.14 5.07 -18.33
N MET A 69 -2.46 6.34 -18.00
CA MET A 69 -3.14 6.75 -16.77
C MET A 69 -4.53 7.31 -17.03
N ASP A 70 -5.46 6.95 -16.13
CA ASP A 70 -6.77 7.57 -15.96
C ASP A 70 -6.90 8.06 -14.52
N GLU A 71 -7.61 9.18 -14.29
CA GLU A 71 -7.74 9.81 -12.97
C GLU A 71 -9.18 10.26 -12.73
N TRP A 72 -9.66 10.08 -11.48
CA TRP A 72 -11.01 10.46 -11.05
C TRP A 72 -10.94 11.33 -9.79
N PRO A 73 -11.42 12.59 -9.84
CA PRO A 73 -11.50 13.42 -8.65
C PRO A 73 -12.53 12.84 -7.67
N LEU A 74 -12.22 12.93 -6.38
CA LEU A 74 -13.16 12.55 -5.33
C LEU A 74 -14.28 13.61 -5.21
N PRO A 75 -15.52 13.19 -4.90
CA PRO A 75 -16.62 14.12 -4.65
C PRO A 75 -16.35 15.07 -3.47
N THR A 76 -15.70 14.57 -2.43
CA THR A 76 -15.31 15.39 -1.26
C THR A 76 -14.00 16.10 -1.49
N ASP A 77 -14.02 17.43 -1.43
CA ASP A 77 -12.79 18.24 -1.51
C ASP A 77 -11.84 17.94 -0.34
N LYS A 78 -10.53 17.89 -0.65
CA LYS A 78 -9.47 17.60 0.33
C LYS A 78 -9.70 16.32 1.13
N ALA A 79 -10.31 15.31 0.50
CA ALA A 79 -10.64 14.04 1.16
C ALA A 79 -9.41 13.31 1.75
N GLY A 80 -8.22 13.52 1.19
CA GLY A 80 -6.97 12.90 1.63
C GLY A 80 -7.03 11.38 1.49
N PRO A 81 -7.24 10.82 0.28
CA PRO A 81 -7.25 9.38 0.10
C PRO A 81 -5.85 8.82 0.38
N PHE A 82 -5.77 7.80 1.28
CA PHE A 82 -4.48 7.33 1.75
C PHE A 82 -4.14 5.93 1.24
N ASP A 83 -4.88 4.91 1.64
CA ASP A 83 -4.62 3.53 1.25
C ASP A 83 -5.75 2.97 0.38
N ILE A 84 -5.46 1.90 -0.38
CA ILE A 84 -6.39 1.33 -1.36
C ILE A 84 -6.20 -0.18 -1.50
N THR A 85 -7.30 -0.93 -1.57
CA THR A 85 -7.32 -2.38 -1.72
C THR A 85 -8.38 -2.83 -2.74
N SER A 86 -8.18 -4.00 -3.33
CA SER A 86 -9.21 -4.70 -4.10
C SER A 86 -10.21 -5.37 -3.17
N GLY A 87 -11.49 -5.04 -3.32
CA GLY A 87 -12.57 -5.64 -2.54
C GLY A 87 -13.08 -6.96 -3.13
N PRO A 88 -13.77 -7.78 -2.32
CA PRO A 88 -14.35 -9.05 -2.75
C PRO A 88 -15.51 -8.86 -3.75
N ASP A 89 -16.03 -7.63 -3.88
CA ASP A 89 -17.10 -7.24 -4.81
C ASP A 89 -16.59 -6.81 -6.21
N GLY A 90 -15.29 -7.03 -6.49
CA GLY A 90 -14.65 -6.65 -7.75
C GLY A 90 -14.50 -5.13 -7.94
N LYS A 91 -14.51 -4.37 -6.85
CA LYS A 91 -14.26 -2.93 -6.85
C LYS A 91 -13.03 -2.59 -6.01
N LEU A 92 -12.54 -1.36 -6.15
CA LEU A 92 -11.47 -0.85 -5.30
C LEU A 92 -12.09 -0.11 -4.11
N TRP A 93 -11.53 -0.31 -2.93
CA TRP A 93 -11.93 0.36 -1.70
C TRP A 93 -10.74 1.15 -1.15
N PHE A 94 -10.98 2.35 -0.66
CA PHE A 94 -9.92 3.24 -0.20
C PHE A 94 -10.34 4.04 1.04
N THR A 95 -9.35 4.43 1.82
CA THR A 95 -9.54 5.29 2.98
C THR A 95 -9.44 6.75 2.58
N GLU A 96 -10.30 7.60 3.14
CA GLU A 96 -10.25 9.06 3.05
C GLU A 96 -9.93 9.63 4.44
N PHE A 97 -8.64 9.69 4.73
CA PHE A 97 -8.13 10.05 6.04
C PHE A 97 -8.62 11.41 6.54
N SER A 98 -8.63 12.42 5.67
CA SER A 98 -9.02 13.79 6.03
C SER A 98 -10.53 13.98 6.04
N ALA A 99 -11.25 13.34 5.11
CA ALA A 99 -12.72 13.40 5.04
C ALA A 99 -13.41 12.47 6.04
N ASN A 100 -12.67 11.57 6.69
CA ASN A 100 -13.24 10.57 7.61
C ASN A 100 -14.28 9.67 6.98
N LYS A 101 -13.97 9.15 5.79
CA LYS A 101 -14.83 8.27 5.00
C LYS A 101 -14.08 7.04 4.50
N ILE A 102 -14.83 6.06 4.07
CA ILE A 102 -14.35 4.99 3.19
C ILE A 102 -14.93 5.25 1.81
N GLY A 103 -14.08 5.25 0.80
CA GLY A 103 -14.47 5.37 -0.59
C GLY A 103 -14.46 4.02 -1.30
N ARG A 104 -15.29 3.91 -2.34
CA ARG A 104 -15.32 2.77 -3.24
C ARG A 104 -15.39 3.26 -4.69
N ILE A 105 -14.57 2.68 -5.57
CA ILE A 105 -14.58 3.00 -7.00
C ILE A 105 -14.71 1.73 -7.84
N THR A 106 -15.57 1.75 -8.84
CA THR A 106 -15.66 0.66 -9.83
C THR A 106 -14.54 0.78 -10.86
N PRO A 107 -14.17 -0.30 -11.58
CA PRO A 107 -13.23 -0.22 -12.70
C PRO A 107 -13.65 0.75 -13.82
N ALA A 108 -14.93 1.10 -13.89
CA ALA A 108 -15.48 2.12 -14.80
C ALA A 108 -15.37 3.56 -14.26
N GLY A 109 -14.82 3.77 -13.05
CA GLY A 109 -14.62 5.09 -12.45
C GLY A 109 -15.80 5.65 -11.66
N GLN A 110 -16.81 4.85 -11.34
CA GLN A 110 -17.94 5.29 -10.50
C GLN A 110 -17.55 5.26 -9.03
N ILE A 111 -17.52 6.43 -8.38
CA ILE A 111 -17.15 6.60 -6.98
C ILE A 111 -18.39 6.64 -6.08
N THR A 112 -18.28 6.01 -4.92
CA THR A 112 -19.25 6.09 -3.82
C THR A 112 -18.47 6.32 -2.53
N GLU A 113 -18.87 7.28 -1.71
CA GLU A 113 -18.26 7.60 -0.42
C GLU A 113 -19.21 7.21 0.73
N PHE A 114 -18.67 6.61 1.78
CA PHE A 114 -19.38 6.15 2.97
C PHE A 114 -18.83 6.88 4.20
N PRO A 115 -19.59 7.80 4.82
CA PRO A 115 -19.15 8.49 6.03
C PRO A 115 -19.05 7.52 7.21
N LEU A 116 -18.00 7.68 8.04
CA LEU A 116 -17.84 6.90 9.26
C LEU A 116 -18.70 7.47 10.39
N PRO A 117 -19.24 6.61 11.29
CA PRO A 117 -20.13 7.05 12.38
C PRO A 117 -19.46 8.02 13.35
N ASN A 118 -18.22 7.72 13.76
CA ASN A 118 -17.45 8.57 14.65
C ASN A 118 -16.64 9.58 13.86
N GLN A 119 -16.75 10.86 14.23
CA GLN A 119 -16.01 11.92 13.57
C GLN A 119 -14.51 11.88 13.92
N LYS A 120 -13.66 12.27 12.97
CA LYS A 120 -12.22 12.39 13.12
C LYS A 120 -11.51 11.07 13.46
N SER A 121 -12.04 9.94 13.00
CA SER A 121 -11.45 8.62 13.24
C SER A 121 -10.12 8.40 12.51
N GLY A 122 -9.90 9.10 11.39
CA GLY A 122 -8.68 8.99 10.59
C GLY A 122 -8.46 7.58 10.04
N PRO A 123 -9.31 7.11 9.10
CA PRO A 123 -9.13 5.80 8.48
C PRO A 123 -7.82 5.77 7.71
N TYR A 124 -7.02 4.70 7.91
CA TYR A 124 -5.64 4.61 7.42
C TYR A 124 -5.40 3.38 6.55
N GLY A 125 -4.83 2.29 7.05
CA GLY A 125 -4.67 1.04 6.32
C GLY A 125 -5.99 0.33 6.07
N ILE A 126 -6.14 -0.37 4.94
CA ILE A 126 -7.37 -1.02 4.50
C ILE A 126 -7.09 -2.36 3.81
N ALA A 127 -7.90 -3.38 4.11
CA ALA A 127 -7.80 -4.69 3.51
C ALA A 127 -9.16 -5.34 3.30
N ALA A 128 -9.24 -6.27 2.34
CA ALA A 128 -10.35 -7.20 2.24
C ALA A 128 -10.22 -8.29 3.31
N GLY A 129 -11.27 -8.53 4.06
CA GLY A 129 -11.31 -9.57 5.09
C GLY A 129 -11.73 -10.93 4.55
N PRO A 130 -11.37 -12.02 5.26
CA PRO A 130 -11.77 -13.38 4.91
C PRO A 130 -13.29 -13.61 5.09
N ASP A 131 -13.96 -12.72 5.82
CA ASP A 131 -15.40 -12.69 6.06
C ASP A 131 -16.20 -11.96 4.97
N GLY A 132 -15.53 -11.54 3.87
CA GLY A 132 -16.15 -10.83 2.76
C GLY A 132 -16.45 -9.35 3.03
N ASN A 133 -15.97 -8.80 4.14
CA ASN A 133 -16.08 -7.38 4.48
C ASN A 133 -14.77 -6.63 4.22
N ILE A 134 -14.84 -5.31 4.32
CA ILE A 134 -13.68 -4.42 4.25
C ILE A 134 -13.26 -4.05 5.67
N TRP A 135 -11.99 -4.27 5.98
CA TRP A 135 -11.41 -3.99 7.29
C TRP A 135 -10.42 -2.84 7.20
N PHE A 136 -10.40 -1.96 8.17
CA PHE A 136 -9.54 -0.78 8.17
C PHE A 136 -9.17 -0.32 9.58
N ALA A 137 -8.01 0.32 9.67
CA ALA A 137 -7.53 0.94 10.90
C ALA A 137 -8.14 2.34 11.05
N LEU A 138 -8.54 2.68 12.27
CA LEU A 138 -8.97 4.03 12.67
C LEU A 138 -7.91 4.63 13.59
N GLN A 139 -6.89 5.24 13.00
CA GLN A 139 -5.66 5.65 13.67
C GLN A 139 -5.90 6.63 14.81
N LYS A 140 -6.79 7.61 14.60
CA LYS A 140 -7.03 8.69 15.58
C LYS A 140 -7.96 8.30 16.75
N THR A 141 -8.65 7.16 16.64
CA THR A 141 -9.57 6.68 17.68
C THR A 141 -9.20 5.32 18.25
N ASP A 142 -8.01 4.78 17.88
CA ASP A 142 -7.45 3.53 18.38
C ASP A 142 -8.42 2.34 18.23
N ARG A 143 -8.92 2.15 17.01
CA ARG A 143 -9.88 1.10 16.68
C ARG A 143 -9.49 0.38 15.40
N ILE A 144 -9.91 -0.85 15.31
CA ILE A 144 -10.06 -1.56 14.04
C ILE A 144 -11.55 -1.54 13.68
N ALA A 145 -11.86 -1.36 12.42
CA ALA A 145 -13.25 -1.32 11.96
C ALA A 145 -13.50 -2.26 10.79
N ARG A 146 -14.73 -2.67 10.66
CA ARG A 146 -15.24 -3.49 9.57
C ARG A 146 -16.42 -2.78 8.91
N MET A 147 -16.49 -2.80 7.57
CA MET A 147 -17.62 -2.32 6.79
C MET A 147 -18.09 -3.41 5.83
N SER A 148 -19.42 -3.60 5.74
CA SER A 148 -20.01 -4.48 4.73
C SER A 148 -19.79 -3.92 3.31
N ILE A 149 -19.75 -4.77 2.30
CA ILE A 149 -19.52 -4.36 0.89
C ILE A 149 -20.64 -3.49 0.29
N ASP A 150 -21.81 -3.41 0.93
CA ASP A 150 -22.87 -2.45 0.56
C ASP A 150 -22.71 -1.09 1.28
N GLY A 151 -21.74 -0.98 2.22
CA GLY A 151 -21.42 0.24 2.95
C GLY A 151 -22.39 0.60 4.09
N LYS A 152 -23.34 -0.28 4.44
CA LYS A 152 -24.40 0.04 5.41
C LYS A 152 -24.10 -0.39 6.84
N ASP A 153 -23.37 -1.50 7.03
CA ASP A 153 -23.00 -2.00 8.34
C ASP A 153 -21.54 -1.67 8.65
N VAL A 154 -21.34 -0.79 9.62
CA VAL A 154 -20.01 -0.41 10.14
C VAL A 154 -19.93 -0.84 11.59
N LYS A 155 -18.97 -1.71 11.90
CA LYS A 155 -18.68 -2.13 13.28
C LYS A 155 -17.25 -1.75 13.65
N GLU A 156 -17.11 -1.06 14.79
CA GLU A 156 -15.83 -0.64 15.32
C GLU A 156 -15.46 -1.47 16.56
N PHE A 157 -14.19 -1.83 16.64
CA PHE A 157 -13.62 -2.63 17.72
C PHE A 157 -12.51 -1.82 18.39
N PRO A 158 -12.72 -1.32 19.62
CA PRO A 158 -11.68 -0.58 20.33
C PRO A 158 -10.52 -1.51 20.68
N ILE A 159 -9.29 -1.05 20.41
CA ILE A 159 -8.07 -1.75 20.80
C ILE A 159 -7.87 -1.53 22.30
N PRO A 160 -7.69 -2.59 23.11
CA PRO A 160 -7.50 -2.43 24.54
C PRO A 160 -6.11 -1.84 24.83
N PHE A 161 -6.03 -0.79 25.63
CA PHE A 161 -4.75 -0.23 26.09
C PHE A 161 -4.87 0.42 27.46
N LYS A 162 -3.72 0.58 28.13
CA LYS A 162 -3.61 1.27 29.43
C LYS A 162 -2.44 2.24 29.39
N GLY A 163 -2.60 3.40 30.03
CA GLY A 163 -1.56 4.40 30.12
C GLY A 163 -1.67 5.52 29.08
N PRO A 164 -0.69 6.41 28.99
CA PRO A 164 -0.73 7.60 28.13
C PRO A 164 -0.42 7.34 26.67
N GLN A 165 0.28 6.25 26.34
CA GLN A 165 0.59 5.86 24.96
C GLN A 165 -0.63 5.22 24.32
N ARG A 166 -0.86 5.52 23.06
CA ARG A 166 -2.02 5.07 22.29
C ARG A 166 -1.61 4.05 21.25
N PRO A 167 -2.47 3.09 20.89
CA PRO A 167 -2.21 2.09 19.86
C PRO A 167 -1.79 2.66 18.51
N SER A 168 -2.48 3.72 18.04
CA SER A 168 -2.23 4.31 16.72
C SER A 168 -2.16 3.24 15.62
N PRO A 169 -3.22 2.47 15.36
CA PRO A 169 -3.17 1.38 14.40
C PRO A 169 -2.90 1.92 12.99
N TRP A 170 -2.09 1.17 12.21
CA TRP A 170 -1.67 1.60 10.89
C TRP A 170 -2.06 0.59 9.80
N GLY A 171 -1.28 -0.49 9.60
CA GLY A 171 -1.52 -1.51 8.58
C GLY A 171 -2.55 -2.54 9.01
N VAL A 172 -3.27 -3.12 8.04
CA VAL A 172 -4.26 -4.17 8.23
C VAL A 172 -4.10 -5.22 7.14
N ALA A 173 -4.12 -6.50 7.51
CA ALA A 173 -4.04 -7.62 6.57
C ALA A 173 -4.89 -8.80 7.00
N ALA A 174 -5.39 -9.59 6.04
CA ALA A 174 -5.98 -10.89 6.31
C ALA A 174 -4.89 -11.95 6.48
N GLY A 175 -4.95 -12.70 7.57
CA GLY A 175 -4.08 -13.83 7.82
C GLY A 175 -4.61 -15.13 7.21
N LYS A 176 -3.72 -16.10 6.98
CA LYS A 176 -4.07 -17.44 6.52
C LYS A 176 -4.92 -18.21 7.55
N ASP A 177 -4.84 -17.80 8.82
CA ASP A 177 -5.58 -18.33 9.95
C ASP A 177 -7.05 -17.86 10.00
N GLY A 178 -7.49 -17.07 9.03
CA GLY A 178 -8.84 -16.50 8.97
C GLY A 178 -9.08 -15.31 9.89
N ASN A 179 -8.04 -14.79 10.54
CA ASN A 179 -8.09 -13.58 11.35
C ASN A 179 -7.63 -12.34 10.57
N ILE A 180 -7.96 -11.19 11.11
CA ILE A 180 -7.40 -9.91 10.67
C ILE A 180 -6.25 -9.55 11.59
N TRP A 181 -5.12 -9.20 10.99
CA TRP A 181 -3.92 -8.77 11.67
C TRP A 181 -3.69 -7.29 11.43
N PHE A 182 -3.17 -6.59 12.42
CA PHE A 182 -2.93 -5.15 12.34
C PHE A 182 -1.70 -4.72 13.15
N THR A 183 -1.13 -3.62 12.76
CA THR A 183 0.00 -3.01 13.46
C THR A 183 -0.49 -1.94 14.44
N GLU A 184 0.18 -1.82 15.58
CA GLU A 184 -0.03 -0.80 16.60
C GLU A 184 1.27 0.00 16.77
N GLU A 185 1.45 1.02 15.91
CA GLU A 185 2.67 1.83 15.84
C GLU A 185 3.06 2.42 17.20
N GLY A 186 2.08 2.95 17.92
CA GLY A 186 2.34 3.69 19.16
C GLY A 186 2.56 2.80 20.38
N LEU A 187 2.27 1.50 20.32
CA LEU A 187 2.48 0.56 21.41
C LEU A 187 3.52 -0.51 21.11
N ASP A 188 4.17 -0.45 19.94
CA ASP A 188 5.12 -1.48 19.49
C ASP A 188 4.52 -2.89 19.59
N LYS A 189 3.35 -3.10 18.98
CA LYS A 189 2.64 -4.39 19.00
C LYS A 189 2.13 -4.78 17.62
N ILE A 190 1.89 -6.06 17.45
CA ILE A 190 1.02 -6.60 16.40
C ILE A 190 -0.26 -7.08 17.07
N GLY A 191 -1.41 -6.65 16.56
CA GLY A 191 -2.72 -7.09 16.98
C GLY A 191 -3.31 -8.11 16.01
N ARG A 192 -4.15 -9.00 16.54
CA ARG A 192 -4.97 -9.94 15.78
C ARG A 192 -6.40 -9.90 16.29
N ILE A 193 -7.38 -9.81 15.38
CA ILE A 193 -8.81 -9.84 15.73
C ILE A 193 -9.51 -10.98 14.96
N ASN A 194 -10.35 -11.74 15.67
CA ASN A 194 -11.22 -12.72 15.06
C ASN A 194 -12.45 -12.01 14.44
N PRO A 195 -12.69 -12.13 13.11
CA PRO A 195 -13.75 -11.41 12.42
C PRO A 195 -15.17 -11.76 12.92
N SER A 196 -15.36 -12.98 13.41
CA SER A 196 -16.67 -13.48 13.84
C SER A 196 -17.01 -13.06 15.27
N THR A 197 -16.06 -13.18 16.20
CA THR A 197 -16.26 -12.89 17.62
C THR A 197 -15.89 -11.46 18.00
N GLY A 198 -14.92 -10.85 17.30
CA GLY A 198 -14.33 -9.58 17.66
C GLY A 198 -13.29 -9.67 18.79
N GLU A 199 -12.91 -10.89 19.17
CA GLU A 199 -11.87 -11.12 20.18
C GLU A 199 -10.50 -10.71 19.64
N MET A 200 -9.75 -9.93 20.44
CA MET A 200 -8.42 -9.44 20.09
C MET A 200 -7.33 -10.14 20.89
N THR A 201 -6.20 -10.37 20.24
CA THR A 201 -4.96 -10.84 20.86
C THR A 201 -3.84 -9.89 20.44
N GLU A 202 -3.00 -9.48 21.35
CA GLU A 202 -1.88 -8.58 21.09
C GLU A 202 -0.54 -9.30 21.35
N PHE A 203 0.43 -9.04 20.48
CA PHE A 203 1.78 -9.61 20.54
C PHE A 203 2.79 -8.46 20.65
N PRO A 204 3.49 -8.33 21.79
CA PRO A 204 4.45 -7.26 22.01
C PRO A 204 5.70 -7.46 21.15
N LEU A 205 6.22 -6.36 20.62
CA LEU A 205 7.50 -6.27 19.93
C LEU A 205 8.56 -5.65 20.86
N ALA A 206 9.78 -5.54 20.38
CA ALA A 206 10.80 -4.75 21.05
C ALA A 206 10.39 -3.27 21.10
N ALA A 207 10.87 -2.53 22.10
CA ALA A 207 10.54 -1.11 22.22
C ALA A 207 11.13 -0.27 21.08
N LYS A 208 10.38 0.72 20.62
CA LYS A 208 10.74 1.67 19.56
C LYS A 208 10.92 1.01 18.19
N THR A 209 10.13 0.01 17.90
CA THR A 209 10.11 -0.62 16.57
C THR A 209 9.24 0.19 15.59
N GLY A 210 8.11 0.72 16.05
CA GLY A 210 7.14 1.43 15.24
C GLY A 210 6.63 0.58 14.08
N PRO A 211 5.86 -0.50 14.33
CA PRO A 211 5.34 -1.32 13.24
C PRO A 211 4.39 -0.51 12.38
N ALA A 212 4.61 -0.53 11.04
CA ALA A 212 3.86 0.28 10.09
C ALA A 212 2.91 -0.58 9.24
N ASP A 213 3.37 -1.11 8.13
CA ASP A 213 2.54 -1.92 7.25
C ASP A 213 2.70 -3.42 7.51
N ILE A 214 1.71 -4.22 7.11
CA ILE A 214 1.66 -5.66 7.35
C ILE A 214 1.03 -6.39 6.15
N THR A 215 1.57 -7.56 5.79
CA THR A 215 1.07 -8.39 4.69
C THR A 215 1.20 -9.87 5.00
N LEU A 216 0.39 -10.70 4.33
CA LEU A 216 0.55 -12.15 4.34
C LEU A 216 1.71 -12.54 3.43
N GLY A 217 2.70 -13.23 3.98
CA GLY A 217 3.84 -13.75 3.22
C GLY A 217 3.55 -15.05 2.48
N PRO A 218 4.39 -15.42 1.51
CA PRO A 218 4.25 -16.67 0.75
C PRO A 218 4.49 -17.92 1.62
N ASP A 219 5.13 -17.75 2.78
CA ASP A 219 5.36 -18.78 3.79
C ASP A 219 4.17 -18.99 4.74
N GLY A 220 3.09 -18.21 4.57
CA GLY A 220 1.88 -18.25 5.41
C GLY A 220 1.99 -17.51 6.74
N ASN A 221 3.10 -16.86 7.02
CA ASN A 221 3.27 -15.95 8.15
C ASN A 221 2.89 -14.52 7.77
N LEU A 222 2.66 -13.67 8.77
CA LEU A 222 2.52 -12.23 8.55
C LEU A 222 3.91 -11.58 8.57
N TRP A 223 4.13 -10.65 7.65
CA TRP A 223 5.35 -9.87 7.54
C TRP A 223 5.02 -8.39 7.68
N PHE A 224 5.80 -7.67 8.48
CA PHE A 224 5.52 -6.27 8.79
C PHE A 224 6.81 -5.44 8.78
N THR A 225 6.66 -4.16 8.53
CA THR A 225 7.77 -3.20 8.59
C THR A 225 7.86 -2.58 9.98
N GLU A 226 9.07 -2.34 10.45
CA GLU A 226 9.40 -1.66 11.70
C GLU A 226 10.19 -0.39 11.39
N HIS A 227 9.46 0.70 11.15
CA HIS A 227 10.06 1.86 10.50
C HIS A 227 10.99 2.68 11.40
N TYR A 228 10.84 2.63 12.73
CA TYR A 228 11.79 3.28 13.64
C TYR A 228 13.02 2.42 13.89
N ALA A 229 12.89 1.10 13.83
CA ALA A 229 14.00 0.17 14.05
C ALA A 229 14.81 -0.14 12.79
N GLY A 230 14.32 0.22 11.60
CA GLY A 230 14.96 -0.13 10.31
C GLY A 230 14.98 -1.64 10.07
N LYS A 231 13.86 -2.32 10.37
CA LYS A 231 13.72 -3.77 10.26
C LYS A 231 12.47 -4.17 9.50
N VAL A 232 12.43 -5.43 9.10
CA VAL A 232 11.22 -6.16 8.71
C VAL A 232 11.03 -7.27 9.73
N GLY A 233 9.84 -7.37 10.32
CA GLY A 233 9.47 -8.42 11.23
C GLY A 233 8.63 -9.48 10.52
N ARG A 234 8.70 -10.72 11.03
CA ARG A 234 7.81 -11.83 10.68
C ARG A 234 7.15 -12.36 11.94
N ILE A 235 5.84 -12.60 11.90
CA ILE A 235 5.09 -13.21 13.00
C ILE A 235 4.33 -14.43 12.50
N THR A 236 4.47 -15.55 13.20
CA THR A 236 3.68 -16.76 12.91
C THR A 236 2.25 -16.62 13.42
N PRO A 237 1.28 -17.42 12.94
CA PRO A 237 -0.08 -17.45 13.50
C PRO A 237 -0.11 -17.73 15.01
N ASP A 238 0.91 -18.42 15.55
CA ASP A 238 1.04 -18.70 16.98
C ASP A 238 1.69 -17.56 17.78
N GLY A 239 2.08 -16.46 17.11
CA GLY A 239 2.62 -15.26 17.75
C GLY A 239 4.15 -15.25 17.92
N VAL A 240 4.89 -16.15 17.27
CA VAL A 240 6.37 -16.14 17.33
C VAL A 240 6.91 -15.07 16.38
N VAL A 241 7.60 -14.07 16.93
CA VAL A 241 8.21 -12.95 16.19
C VAL A 241 9.67 -13.24 15.83
N THR A 242 10.07 -12.85 14.64
CA THR A 242 11.46 -12.87 14.16
C THR A 242 11.74 -11.57 13.40
N ASP A 243 12.81 -10.85 13.77
CA ASP A 243 13.19 -9.58 13.14
C ASP A 243 14.42 -9.74 12.24
N PHE A 244 14.38 -8.98 11.12
CA PHE A 244 15.47 -8.93 10.15
C PHE A 244 15.89 -7.48 9.92
N SER A 245 17.16 -7.16 10.11
CA SER A 245 17.71 -5.84 9.78
C SER A 245 17.75 -5.67 8.26
N VAL A 246 17.16 -4.59 7.73
CA VAL A 246 17.01 -4.41 6.28
C VAL A 246 17.82 -3.25 5.70
N GLY A 247 18.59 -2.56 6.52
CA GLY A 247 19.43 -1.45 6.07
C GLY A 247 20.33 -0.91 7.17
N GLY A 248 21.00 0.19 6.88
CA GLY A 248 21.79 0.91 7.85
C GLY A 248 20.95 1.76 8.81
N LYS A 249 21.62 2.57 9.65
CA LYS A 249 20.99 3.43 10.68
C LYS A 249 19.91 4.42 10.16
N LYS A 250 19.84 4.63 8.84
CA LYS A 250 18.87 5.52 8.21
C LYS A 250 17.66 4.78 7.64
N SER A 251 17.64 3.45 7.67
CA SER A 251 16.53 2.66 7.12
C SER A 251 15.25 2.96 7.89
N SER A 252 14.16 3.13 7.14
CA SER A 252 12.82 3.39 7.66
C SER A 252 11.81 2.73 6.71
N PRO A 253 11.70 1.38 6.74
CA PRO A 253 10.80 0.65 5.86
C PRO A 253 9.34 0.98 6.19
N LYS A 254 8.50 1.10 5.12
CA LYS A 254 7.08 1.46 5.26
C LYS A 254 6.16 0.43 4.63
N GLY A 255 5.86 0.53 3.33
CA GLY A 255 5.01 -0.44 2.65
C GLY A 255 5.68 -1.78 2.49
N ILE A 256 4.91 -2.89 2.57
CA ILE A 256 5.41 -4.25 2.36
C ILE A 256 4.38 -5.13 1.65
N ILE A 257 4.82 -5.93 0.68
CA ILE A 257 3.98 -6.87 -0.07
C ILE A 257 4.70 -8.18 -0.33
N ALA A 258 3.92 -9.24 -0.57
CA ALA A 258 4.40 -10.46 -1.21
C ALA A 258 4.34 -10.31 -2.74
N ALA A 259 5.44 -10.63 -3.45
CA ALA A 259 5.52 -10.51 -4.89
C ALA A 259 5.54 -11.87 -5.60
N ALA A 260 5.39 -11.82 -6.93
CA ALA A 260 5.30 -13.02 -7.77
C ALA A 260 6.59 -13.87 -7.80
N ASP A 261 7.73 -13.32 -7.38
CA ASP A 261 9.01 -14.03 -7.25
C ASP A 261 9.12 -14.85 -5.95
N GLY A 262 8.05 -14.92 -5.15
CA GLY A 262 8.01 -15.67 -3.89
C GLY A 262 8.74 -14.99 -2.72
N ASN A 263 9.11 -13.71 -2.87
CA ASN A 263 9.75 -12.90 -1.83
C ASN A 263 8.83 -11.79 -1.34
N LEU A 264 9.21 -11.20 -0.20
CA LEU A 264 8.62 -9.95 0.27
C LEU A 264 9.40 -8.78 -0.34
N TRP A 265 8.67 -7.71 -0.68
CA TRP A 265 9.23 -6.46 -1.16
C TRP A 265 8.71 -5.31 -0.31
N PHE A 266 9.56 -4.36 0.02
CA PHE A 266 9.23 -3.22 0.86
C PHE A 266 9.80 -1.91 0.33
N THR A 267 9.17 -0.80 0.68
CA THR A 267 9.71 0.55 0.47
C THR A 267 10.52 0.99 1.67
N ASP A 268 11.66 1.62 1.46
CA ASP A 268 12.49 2.23 2.51
C ASP A 268 12.60 3.74 2.29
N VAL A 269 11.78 4.49 3.01
CA VAL A 269 11.71 5.95 2.93
C VAL A 269 13.00 6.61 3.41
N GLY A 270 13.62 6.02 4.43
CA GLY A 270 14.83 6.58 5.05
C GLY A 270 16.06 6.54 4.15
N THR A 271 16.16 5.52 3.30
CA THR A 271 17.27 5.35 2.35
C THR A 271 16.88 5.66 0.90
N ASN A 272 15.60 5.93 0.65
CA ASN A 272 15.04 6.17 -0.68
C ASN A 272 15.28 4.98 -1.63
N ARG A 273 14.97 3.77 -1.16
CA ARG A 273 15.16 2.50 -1.87
C ARG A 273 13.92 1.63 -1.80
N ILE A 274 13.87 0.60 -2.61
CA ILE A 274 13.02 -0.56 -2.37
C ILE A 274 13.91 -1.73 -1.97
N GLY A 275 13.42 -2.58 -1.08
CA GLY A 275 14.12 -3.76 -0.60
C GLY A 275 13.35 -5.03 -0.93
N ARG A 276 14.09 -6.13 -1.12
CA ARG A 276 13.58 -7.48 -1.20
C ARG A 276 14.11 -8.28 -0.01
N ILE A 277 13.25 -9.07 0.60
CA ILE A 277 13.63 -10.02 1.63
C ILE A 277 13.05 -11.41 1.32
N THR A 278 13.87 -12.44 1.37
CA THR A 278 13.41 -13.83 1.24
C THR A 278 12.72 -14.29 2.53
N THR A 279 11.95 -15.36 2.48
CA THR A 279 11.35 -15.96 3.68
C THR A 279 12.38 -16.55 4.66
N SER A 280 13.64 -16.74 4.22
CA SER A 280 14.80 -17.09 5.06
C SER A 280 15.49 -15.89 5.71
N GLY A 281 15.16 -14.65 5.28
CA GLY A 281 15.72 -13.42 5.83
C GLY A 281 16.86 -12.79 5.02
N ASP A 282 17.15 -13.29 3.81
CA ASP A 282 18.18 -12.71 2.94
C ASP A 282 17.66 -11.40 2.32
N VAL A 283 18.35 -10.30 2.57
CA VAL A 283 17.96 -8.96 2.15
C VAL A 283 18.78 -8.47 0.97
N LYS A 284 18.13 -7.83 0.01
CA LYS A 284 18.75 -7.08 -1.07
C LYS A 284 17.97 -5.77 -1.30
N ASP A 285 18.68 -4.67 -1.49
CA ASP A 285 18.09 -3.35 -1.74
C ASP A 285 18.42 -2.82 -3.14
N PHE A 286 17.55 -1.95 -3.67
CA PHE A 286 17.63 -1.42 -5.02
C PHE A 286 17.40 0.09 -4.99
N ALA A 287 18.30 0.84 -5.62
CA ALA A 287 18.13 2.27 -5.79
C ALA A 287 16.95 2.58 -6.74
N VAL A 288 16.15 3.57 -6.41
CA VAL A 288 14.99 3.97 -7.22
C VAL A 288 15.27 5.20 -8.08
N GLY A 289 16.47 5.73 -8.09
CA GLY A 289 16.89 6.91 -8.85
C GLY A 289 17.49 7.99 -7.97
N ASP A 290 17.86 9.12 -8.59
CA ASP A 290 18.51 10.23 -7.91
C ASP A 290 17.53 11.13 -7.14
N GLY A 291 18.04 11.84 -6.14
CA GLY A 291 17.29 12.75 -5.30
C GLY A 291 16.39 12.05 -4.27
N TYR A 292 15.75 12.83 -3.40
CA TYR A 292 14.80 12.35 -2.42
C TYR A 292 13.42 12.18 -3.07
N ARG A 293 12.97 10.96 -3.22
CA ARG A 293 11.72 10.62 -3.93
C ARG A 293 10.57 10.25 -3.01
N GLN A 294 10.87 9.87 -1.77
CA GLN A 294 9.92 9.45 -0.74
C GLN A 294 9.05 8.27 -1.20
N VAL A 295 9.67 7.10 -1.36
CA VAL A 295 8.96 5.85 -1.70
C VAL A 295 7.95 5.49 -0.61
N GLN A 296 6.68 5.22 -0.97
CA GLN A 296 5.59 5.06 0.02
C GLN A 296 4.87 3.72 -0.13
N GLY A 297 3.84 3.65 -0.97
CA GLY A 297 3.08 2.43 -1.23
C GLY A 297 3.81 1.50 -2.18
N ILE A 298 3.51 0.21 -2.10
CA ILE A 298 4.10 -0.83 -2.95
C ILE A 298 3.06 -1.89 -3.30
N ALA A 299 3.09 -2.43 -4.52
CA ALA A 299 2.19 -3.46 -5.01
C ALA A 299 2.88 -4.46 -5.92
N ALA A 300 2.41 -5.71 -5.90
CA ALA A 300 2.73 -6.68 -6.94
C ALA A 300 1.90 -6.36 -8.19
N GLY A 301 2.56 -6.06 -9.29
CA GLY A 301 1.89 -5.71 -10.54
C GLY A 301 1.34 -6.92 -11.30
N PRO A 302 0.31 -6.74 -12.13
CA PRO A 302 -0.27 -7.81 -12.94
C PRO A 302 0.71 -8.30 -14.04
N ASP A 303 1.77 -7.52 -14.31
CA ASP A 303 2.89 -7.87 -15.19
C ASP A 303 3.98 -8.68 -14.47
N GLY A 304 3.76 -9.04 -13.19
CA GLY A 304 4.68 -9.76 -12.34
C GLY A 304 5.87 -8.92 -11.86
N ASN A 305 5.84 -7.60 -12.01
CA ASN A 305 6.85 -6.68 -11.52
C ASN A 305 6.39 -6.01 -10.22
N VAL A 306 7.30 -5.31 -9.55
CA VAL A 306 6.99 -4.53 -8.35
C VAL A 306 6.72 -3.08 -8.75
N TRP A 307 5.59 -2.56 -8.31
CA TRP A 307 5.18 -1.18 -8.54
C TRP A 307 5.12 -0.43 -7.21
N PHE A 308 5.50 0.84 -7.22
CA PHE A 308 5.54 1.66 -6.00
C PHE A 308 5.25 3.13 -6.31
N THR A 309 4.78 3.84 -5.29
CA THR A 309 4.53 5.28 -5.36
C THR A 309 5.73 6.05 -4.80
N GLU A 310 6.00 7.20 -5.38
CA GLU A 310 7.05 8.13 -4.96
C GLU A 310 6.40 9.49 -4.68
N THR A 311 6.03 9.69 -3.42
CA THR A 311 5.17 10.80 -2.98
C THR A 311 5.79 12.17 -3.30
N HIS A 312 7.08 12.36 -2.98
CA HIS A 312 7.76 13.64 -3.21
C HIS A 312 8.13 13.85 -4.68
N ALA A 313 8.51 12.78 -5.39
CA ALA A 313 8.79 12.86 -6.82
C ALA A 313 7.54 12.97 -7.68
N ASN A 314 6.35 12.78 -7.10
CA ASN A 314 5.06 12.82 -7.78
C ASN A 314 4.99 11.84 -8.97
N THR A 315 5.45 10.60 -8.74
CA THR A 315 5.51 9.53 -9.74
C THR A 315 4.95 8.22 -9.20
N VAL A 316 4.51 7.36 -10.12
CA VAL A 316 4.37 5.92 -9.89
C VAL A 316 5.49 5.23 -10.65
N SER A 317 6.09 4.22 -10.06
CA SER A 317 7.30 3.60 -10.62
C SER A 317 7.20 2.09 -10.62
N ARG A 318 7.92 1.46 -11.56
CA ARG A 318 8.00 0.01 -11.73
C ARG A 318 9.44 -0.44 -11.63
N HIS A 319 9.70 -1.44 -10.80
CA HIS A 319 10.93 -2.21 -10.78
C HIS A 319 10.70 -3.56 -11.45
N THR A 320 11.47 -3.83 -12.51
CA THR A 320 11.36 -5.09 -13.26
C THR A 320 12.09 -6.20 -12.51
N LEU A 321 11.35 -7.29 -12.22
CA LEU A 321 11.93 -8.45 -11.59
C LEU A 321 12.74 -9.28 -12.60
N ASP A 322 13.96 -9.66 -12.18
CA ASP A 322 14.80 -10.56 -12.97
C ASP A 322 14.27 -11.99 -12.83
N ARG A 323 13.72 -12.53 -13.91
CA ARG A 323 13.14 -13.88 -13.97
C ARG A 323 14.15 -14.98 -14.33
N SER A 324 15.41 -14.62 -14.59
CA SER A 324 16.43 -15.57 -15.03
C SER A 324 16.81 -16.62 -13.98
N SER A 325 16.42 -16.42 -12.71
CA SER A 325 16.71 -17.35 -11.60
C SER A 325 15.60 -18.36 -11.28
N ALA A 326 14.42 -18.26 -11.91
CA ALA A 326 13.26 -19.12 -11.62
C ALA A 326 13.22 -20.41 -12.47
N GLU A 327 13.94 -20.47 -13.60
CA GLU A 327 13.91 -21.62 -14.54
C GLU A 327 14.92 -22.74 -14.22
N GLY A 328 15.67 -22.64 -13.12
CA GLY A 328 16.76 -23.56 -12.77
C GLY A 328 16.46 -24.60 -11.67
N LYS A 329 15.21 -24.83 -11.31
CA LYS A 329 14.84 -25.89 -10.34
C LYS A 329 13.68 -26.74 -10.88
N HIS A 330 14.00 -27.63 -11.79
CA HIS A 330 13.22 -28.82 -12.10
C HIS A 330 14.07 -30.06 -11.83
#